data_2f148468be4090599890ce9920791f83
#
_entry.id   2f148468be4090599890ce9920791f83
#
_cell.length_a   1.000
_cell.length_b   1.000
_cell.length_c   1.000
_cell.angle_alpha   90.00
_cell.angle_beta   90.00
_cell.angle_gamma   90.00
#
_symmetry.space_group_name_H-M   'P 1'
#
loop_
_entity.id
_entity.type
_entity.pdbx_description
1 polymer ?
#
loop_
_entity_poly.entity_id
_entity_poly.type
_entity_poly.pdbx_seq_one_letter_code
_entity_poly.pdbx_strand_id
1 'polypeptide(L)'
;MIFRLALHAAIVLAGTGIAYAASETVTVNAIDANGIGKQIGTITLSDSQSGLQIAPQLADLPPGNHGFHIHTKSDCGPGPGPNGQPAAGMAAGGHFDPANTGKHLGPMGEGHKGDMPVLTVDANGKATQAVTAPHLSVAAVKGHAIMIHAGGDNYSDQPAPLGGGGARIACGVAR
;
A
#
# COMPACT_ATOMS: atom_id res chain seq x y z
N MET A 1 63.68 40.69 9.15
CA MET A 1 62.28 40.64 9.62
C MET A 1 61.54 39.61 8.78
N ILE A 2 61.40 38.35 9.26
CA ILE A 2 60.89 37.23 8.47
C ILE A 2 59.47 36.93 8.99
N PHE A 3 58.44 37.24 8.17
CA PHE A 3 57.04 36.92 8.46
C PHE A 3 56.80 35.46 8.16
N ARG A 4 56.46 34.67 9.20
CA ARG A 4 55.98 33.29 9.04
C ARG A 4 54.44 33.34 8.85
N LEU A 5 53.96 32.99 7.68
CA LEU A 5 52.55 32.75 7.40
C LEU A 5 52.18 31.35 7.98
N ALA A 6 51.30 31.33 8.96
CA ALA A 6 50.74 30.12 9.48
C ALA A 6 49.51 29.70 8.63
N LEU A 7 49.60 28.60 7.92
CA LEU A 7 48.52 28.04 7.13
C LEU A 7 47.64 27.17 8.06
N HIS A 8 46.40 27.65 8.36
CA HIS A 8 45.43 26.88 9.10
C HIS A 8 44.64 25.98 8.11
N ALA A 9 44.84 24.72 8.17
CA ALA A 9 44.04 23.74 7.43
C ALA A 9 42.76 23.45 8.22
N ALA A 10 41.61 23.86 7.71
CA ALA A 10 40.31 23.49 8.25
C ALA A 10 39.94 22.06 7.81
N ILE A 11 39.91 21.14 8.76
CA ILE A 11 39.43 19.78 8.53
C ILE A 11 37.90 19.81 8.53
N VAL A 12 37.29 19.66 7.36
CA VAL A 12 35.84 19.46 7.23
C VAL A 12 35.56 17.97 7.50
N LEU A 13 35.02 17.65 8.68
CA LEU A 13 34.45 16.32 8.93
C LEU A 13 33.15 16.19 8.16
N ALA A 14 33.15 15.46 7.05
CA ALA A 14 31.94 15.02 6.39
C ALA A 14 31.29 13.94 7.26
N GLY A 15 30.26 14.31 8.02
CA GLY A 15 29.43 13.36 8.76
C GLY A 15 28.61 12.52 7.78
N THR A 16 28.91 11.22 7.68
CA THR A 16 28.08 10.24 6.97
C THR A 16 26.83 10.00 7.81
N GLY A 17 25.75 10.73 7.52
CA GLY A 17 24.44 10.48 8.10
C GLY A 17 23.95 9.11 7.62
N ILE A 18 23.69 8.20 8.55
CA ILE A 18 22.98 6.94 8.25
C ILE A 18 21.53 7.33 7.95
N ALA A 19 21.14 7.29 6.68
CA ALA A 19 19.75 7.44 6.28
C ALA A 19 18.99 6.16 6.71
N TYR A 20 18.14 6.26 7.71
CA TYR A 20 17.19 5.20 8.01
C TYR A 20 16.16 5.11 6.89
N ALA A 21 15.86 3.90 6.42
CA ALA A 21 14.77 3.66 5.48
C ALA A 21 13.45 4.14 6.12
N ALA A 22 12.64 4.88 5.36
CA ALA A 22 11.33 5.29 5.82
C ALA A 22 10.49 4.05 6.16
N SER A 23 9.77 4.10 7.28
CA SER A 23 8.93 3.01 7.74
C SER A 23 7.66 3.55 8.40
N GLU A 24 6.55 2.85 8.20
CA GLU A 24 5.24 3.19 8.77
C GLU A 24 4.48 1.91 9.13
N THR A 25 3.70 1.94 10.22
CA THR A 25 2.78 0.87 10.58
C THR A 25 1.34 1.34 10.41
N VAL A 26 0.61 0.65 9.55
CA VAL A 26 -0.79 0.92 9.21
C VAL A 26 -1.70 -0.04 9.96
N THR A 27 -2.66 0.48 10.72
CA THR A 27 -3.74 -0.32 11.31
C THR A 27 -4.76 -0.68 10.24
N VAL A 28 -5.13 -1.96 10.16
CA VAL A 28 -6.12 -2.48 9.19
C VAL A 28 -7.36 -2.95 9.94
N ASN A 29 -8.51 -2.54 9.44
CA ASN A 29 -9.82 -2.90 9.96
C ASN A 29 -10.64 -3.68 8.93
N ALA A 30 -11.45 -4.62 9.37
CA ALA A 30 -12.56 -5.13 8.56
C ALA A 30 -13.53 -3.99 8.22
N ILE A 31 -14.10 -4.00 7.02
CA ILE A 31 -15.07 -2.99 6.57
C ILE A 31 -16.31 -3.64 5.97
N ASP A 32 -17.43 -2.95 6.09
CA ASP A 32 -18.69 -3.34 5.45
C ASP A 32 -19.47 -2.10 4.97
N ALA A 33 -20.70 -2.31 4.51
CA ALA A 33 -21.57 -1.21 4.06
C ALA A 33 -21.99 -0.25 5.18
N ASN A 34 -21.82 -0.64 6.45
CA ASN A 34 -22.14 0.20 7.62
C ASN A 34 -20.92 1.02 8.07
N GLY A 35 -19.72 0.67 7.62
CA GLY A 35 -18.50 1.43 7.93
C GLY A 35 -17.29 0.59 8.29
N ILE A 36 -16.42 1.21 9.11
CA ILE A 36 -15.18 0.61 9.60
C ILE A 36 -15.51 -0.23 10.83
N GLY A 37 -15.18 -1.53 10.76
CA GLY A 37 -15.42 -2.50 11.81
C GLY A 37 -14.19 -2.72 12.71
N LYS A 38 -14.05 -3.96 13.23
CA LYS A 38 -12.98 -4.33 14.13
C LYS A 38 -11.61 -4.28 13.45
N GLN A 39 -10.59 -3.96 14.22
CA GLN A 39 -9.20 -4.13 13.79
C GLN A 39 -8.90 -5.62 13.59
N ILE A 40 -8.25 -5.95 12.47
CA ILE A 40 -7.83 -7.30 12.11
C ILE A 40 -6.31 -7.45 12.08
N GLY A 41 -5.56 -6.40 12.38
CA GLY A 41 -4.10 -6.43 12.47
C GLY A 41 -3.44 -5.16 11.98
N THR A 42 -2.19 -5.31 11.55
CA THR A 42 -1.37 -4.21 11.05
C THR A 42 -0.60 -4.61 9.79
N ILE A 43 -0.16 -3.61 9.03
CA ILE A 43 0.78 -3.75 7.92
C ILE A 43 1.94 -2.82 8.21
N THR A 44 3.17 -3.34 8.22
CA THR A 44 4.37 -2.50 8.25
C THR A 44 4.83 -2.25 6.83
N LEU A 45 4.97 -0.97 6.49
CA LEU A 45 5.51 -0.48 5.22
C LEU A 45 6.94 -0.03 5.46
N SER A 46 7.87 -0.35 4.56
CA SER A 46 9.24 0.15 4.63
C SER A 46 9.86 0.26 3.24
N ASP A 47 10.67 1.28 3.03
CA ASP A 47 11.37 1.44 1.77
C ASP A 47 12.55 0.46 1.67
N SER A 48 12.74 -0.11 0.49
CA SER A 48 13.87 -0.96 0.15
C SER A 48 14.45 -0.60 -1.22
N GLN A 49 15.60 -1.18 -1.57
CA GLN A 49 16.18 -1.03 -2.91
C GLN A 49 15.28 -1.58 -4.03
N SER A 50 14.37 -2.50 -3.70
CA SER A 50 13.47 -3.16 -4.66
C SER A 50 12.07 -2.53 -4.70
N GLY A 51 11.83 -1.43 -3.97
CA GLY A 51 10.55 -0.78 -3.82
C GLY A 51 9.98 -0.88 -2.41
N LEU A 52 8.68 -0.68 -2.28
CA LEU A 52 7.97 -0.74 -1.00
C LEU A 52 7.85 -2.19 -0.52
N GLN A 53 8.46 -2.48 0.62
CA GLN A 53 8.22 -3.71 1.38
C GLN A 53 6.94 -3.57 2.18
N ILE A 54 6.08 -4.58 2.10
CA ILE A 54 4.77 -4.61 2.76
C ILE A 54 4.71 -5.89 3.58
N ALA A 55 4.79 -5.76 4.89
CA ALA A 55 4.82 -6.88 5.83
C ALA A 55 3.50 -6.92 6.63
N PRO A 56 2.52 -7.72 6.20
CA PRO A 56 1.25 -7.86 6.90
C PRO A 56 1.39 -8.72 8.16
N GLN A 57 0.60 -8.39 9.17
CA GLN A 57 0.33 -9.16 10.36
C GLN A 57 -1.19 -9.11 10.59
N LEU A 58 -1.92 -9.82 9.75
CA LEU A 58 -3.38 -9.79 9.69
C LEU A 58 -3.98 -11.14 10.07
N ALA A 59 -5.19 -11.10 10.59
CA ALA A 59 -5.98 -12.29 10.91
C ALA A 59 -7.45 -12.07 10.53
N ASP A 60 -8.27 -13.09 10.70
CA ASP A 60 -9.73 -13.04 10.46
C ASP A 60 -10.11 -12.70 9.01
N LEU A 61 -9.25 -13.05 8.06
CA LEU A 61 -9.53 -12.94 6.62
C LEU A 61 -9.95 -14.30 6.04
N PRO A 62 -10.77 -14.35 4.99
CA PRO A 62 -11.03 -15.58 4.27
C PRO A 62 -9.72 -16.18 3.72
N PRO A 63 -9.51 -17.52 3.78
CA PRO A 63 -8.35 -18.15 3.17
C PRO A 63 -8.32 -17.99 1.64
N GLY A 64 -7.12 -17.83 1.07
CA GLY A 64 -6.90 -17.70 -0.37
C GLY A 64 -6.09 -16.48 -0.77
N ASN A 65 -6.07 -16.20 -2.07
CA ASN A 65 -5.44 -14.99 -2.61
C ASN A 65 -6.47 -13.87 -2.74
N HIS A 66 -6.07 -12.67 -2.33
CA HIS A 66 -6.91 -11.49 -2.33
C HIS A 66 -6.29 -10.37 -3.16
N GLY A 67 -7.10 -9.66 -3.93
CA GLY A 67 -6.71 -8.39 -4.54
C GLY A 67 -6.27 -7.42 -3.44
N PHE A 68 -5.12 -6.77 -3.66
CA PHE A 68 -4.47 -5.94 -2.67
C PHE A 68 -3.95 -4.68 -3.33
N HIS A 69 -4.55 -3.52 -3.01
CA HIS A 69 -4.30 -2.31 -3.78
C HIS A 69 -4.20 -1.06 -2.90
N ILE A 70 -3.43 -0.08 -3.38
CA ILE A 70 -3.50 1.30 -2.89
C ILE A 70 -4.64 2.00 -3.61
N HIS A 71 -5.54 2.66 -2.86
CA HIS A 71 -6.66 3.44 -3.38
C HIS A 71 -6.40 4.95 -3.27
N THR A 72 -7.11 5.73 -4.10
CA THR A 72 -6.82 7.15 -4.32
C THR A 72 -6.97 8.04 -3.09
N LYS A 73 -7.92 7.73 -2.18
CA LYS A 73 -8.25 8.58 -1.04
C LYS A 73 -7.91 7.90 0.29
N SER A 74 -7.74 8.70 1.34
CA SER A 74 -7.46 8.27 2.71
C SER A 74 -8.72 7.94 3.51
N ASP A 75 -9.75 7.35 2.88
CA ASP A 75 -11.04 7.11 3.51
C ASP A 75 -11.49 5.66 3.31
N CYS A 76 -11.55 4.89 4.40
CA CYS A 76 -12.02 3.51 4.43
C CYS A 76 -13.55 3.37 4.57
N GLY A 77 -14.27 4.48 4.63
CA GLY A 77 -15.73 4.50 4.81
C GLY A 77 -16.51 3.95 3.63
N PRO A 78 -17.79 3.67 3.83
CA PRO A 78 -18.68 3.29 2.75
C PRO A 78 -18.93 4.48 1.80
N GLY A 79 -19.34 4.17 0.60
CA GLY A 79 -19.76 5.15 -0.41
C GLY A 79 -20.71 4.51 -1.41
N PRO A 80 -21.21 5.26 -2.40
CA PRO A 80 -22.12 4.72 -3.41
C PRO A 80 -21.46 3.57 -4.18
N GLY A 81 -22.05 2.39 -4.12
CA GLY A 81 -21.69 1.24 -4.94
C GLY A 81 -22.28 1.31 -6.36
N PRO A 82 -22.02 0.31 -7.21
CA PRO A 82 -22.48 0.30 -8.60
C PRO A 82 -24.00 0.36 -8.76
N ASN A 83 -24.76 -0.11 -7.77
CA ASN A 83 -26.23 -0.07 -7.74
C ASN A 83 -26.79 1.16 -7.00
N GLY A 84 -25.95 2.13 -6.63
CA GLY A 84 -26.30 3.32 -5.86
C GLY A 84 -26.52 3.10 -4.37
N GLN A 85 -26.45 1.85 -3.89
CA GLN A 85 -26.52 1.56 -2.45
C GLN A 85 -25.15 1.72 -1.80
N PRO A 86 -25.09 2.01 -0.48
CA PRO A 86 -23.82 2.03 0.25
C PRO A 86 -23.07 0.70 0.10
N ALA A 87 -21.77 0.78 -0.21
CA ALA A 87 -20.88 -0.37 -0.29
C ALA A 87 -19.56 -0.09 0.44
N ALA A 88 -18.96 -1.13 1.00
CA ALA A 88 -17.77 -1.07 1.82
C ALA A 88 -16.60 -0.38 1.10
N GLY A 89 -15.91 0.53 1.80
CA GLY A 89 -14.66 1.13 1.33
C GLY A 89 -14.76 2.02 0.08
N MET A 90 -15.97 2.29 -0.43
CA MET A 90 -16.12 3.05 -1.69
C MET A 90 -15.69 4.51 -1.57
N ALA A 91 -15.65 5.07 -0.37
CA ALA A 91 -15.12 6.41 -0.13
C ALA A 91 -13.62 6.53 -0.49
N ALA A 92 -12.87 5.41 -0.48
CA ALA A 92 -11.46 5.37 -0.91
C ALA A 92 -11.23 5.65 -2.41
N GLY A 93 -12.29 5.63 -3.22
CA GLY A 93 -12.18 5.82 -4.66
C GLY A 93 -11.67 4.56 -5.41
N GLY A 94 -11.12 4.76 -6.61
CA GLY A 94 -10.49 3.71 -7.43
C GLY A 94 -9.05 3.40 -6.99
N HIS A 95 -8.38 2.53 -7.74
CA HIS A 95 -6.95 2.28 -7.55
C HIS A 95 -6.13 3.57 -7.76
N PHE A 96 -5.03 3.70 -7.05
CA PHE A 96 -4.13 4.85 -7.19
C PHE A 96 -3.46 4.84 -8.57
N ASP A 97 -3.87 5.79 -9.42
CA ASP A 97 -3.42 5.91 -10.81
C ASP A 97 -3.03 7.37 -11.13
N PRO A 98 -1.91 7.85 -10.60
CA PRO A 98 -1.48 9.24 -10.81
C PRO A 98 -1.14 9.56 -12.27
N ALA A 99 -0.84 8.55 -13.08
CA ALA A 99 -0.57 8.69 -14.51
C ALA A 99 -1.83 8.66 -15.38
N ASN A 100 -3.00 8.39 -14.77
CA ASN A 100 -4.30 8.28 -15.45
C ASN A 100 -4.27 7.27 -16.62
N THR A 101 -3.66 6.12 -16.38
CA THR A 101 -3.53 5.04 -17.37
C THR A 101 -4.86 4.35 -17.64
N GLY A 102 -5.72 4.27 -16.62
CA GLY A 102 -7.00 3.57 -16.65
C GLY A 102 -6.86 2.07 -16.90
N LYS A 103 -5.70 1.47 -16.57
CA LYS A 103 -5.41 0.05 -16.85
C LYS A 103 -4.96 -0.68 -15.61
N HIS A 104 -5.55 -1.85 -15.37
CA HIS A 104 -5.12 -2.77 -14.33
C HIS A 104 -4.15 -3.80 -14.91
N LEU A 105 -2.84 -3.62 -14.65
CA LEU A 105 -1.78 -4.45 -15.23
C LEU A 105 -0.90 -5.11 -14.17
N GLY A 106 -1.33 -5.07 -12.91
CA GLY A 106 -0.63 -5.64 -11.77
C GLY A 106 0.67 -4.91 -11.40
N PRO A 107 1.40 -5.42 -10.40
CA PRO A 107 2.50 -4.71 -9.74
C PRO A 107 3.74 -4.49 -10.61
N MET A 108 3.87 -5.21 -11.72
CA MET A 108 5.02 -5.11 -12.64
C MET A 108 4.66 -4.39 -13.95
N GLY A 109 3.39 -4.05 -14.16
CA GLY A 109 2.89 -3.44 -15.38
C GLY A 109 2.93 -1.91 -15.37
N GLU A 110 2.79 -1.30 -16.54
CA GLU A 110 2.69 0.15 -16.75
C GLU A 110 1.22 0.63 -16.60
N GLY A 111 0.50 0.08 -15.60
CA GLY A 111 -0.89 0.40 -15.28
C GLY A 111 -1.03 1.28 -14.04
N HIS A 112 -2.09 1.02 -13.26
CA HIS A 112 -2.30 1.70 -11.98
C HIS A 112 -1.08 1.51 -11.08
N LYS A 113 -0.56 2.59 -10.55
CA LYS A 113 0.58 2.54 -9.62
C LYS A 113 0.23 1.84 -8.30
N GLY A 114 -1.04 1.83 -7.94
CA GLY A 114 -1.56 1.20 -6.74
C GLY A 114 -1.76 -0.31 -6.83
N ASP A 115 -1.53 -0.95 -7.99
CA ASP A 115 -1.63 -2.40 -8.13
C ASP A 115 -0.44 -3.08 -7.42
N MET A 116 -0.74 -3.89 -6.40
CA MET A 116 0.26 -4.58 -5.59
C MET A 116 0.21 -6.10 -5.85
N PRO A 117 1.25 -6.87 -5.45
CA PRO A 117 1.14 -8.33 -5.44
C PRO A 117 -0.03 -8.78 -4.56
N VAL A 118 -0.72 -9.85 -4.97
CA VAL A 118 -1.82 -10.44 -4.19
C VAL A 118 -1.43 -10.68 -2.74
N LEU A 119 -2.38 -10.48 -1.84
CA LEU A 119 -2.24 -10.87 -0.44
C LEU A 119 -2.64 -12.33 -0.29
N THR A 120 -1.72 -13.17 0.15
CA THR A 120 -2.00 -14.59 0.44
C THR A 120 -2.43 -14.75 1.89
N VAL A 121 -3.59 -15.35 2.10
CA VAL A 121 -4.16 -15.70 3.42
C VAL A 121 -4.12 -17.21 3.59
N ASP A 122 -3.56 -17.68 4.70
CA ASP A 122 -3.44 -19.10 5.00
C ASP A 122 -4.79 -19.74 5.41
N ALA A 123 -4.79 -21.07 5.60
CA ALA A 123 -5.97 -21.83 5.99
C ALA A 123 -6.55 -21.42 7.38
N ASN A 124 -5.77 -20.72 8.20
CA ASN A 124 -6.18 -20.20 9.51
C ASN A 124 -6.66 -18.75 9.46
N GLY A 125 -6.81 -18.17 8.26
CA GLY A 125 -7.25 -16.79 8.09
C GLY A 125 -6.18 -15.74 8.37
N LYS A 126 -4.89 -16.11 8.30
CA LYS A 126 -3.76 -15.21 8.58
C LYS A 126 -3.03 -14.82 7.30
N ALA A 127 -2.65 -13.55 7.19
CA ALA A 127 -1.73 -13.04 6.18
C ALA A 127 -0.48 -12.50 6.88
N THR A 128 0.64 -13.19 6.68
CA THR A 128 1.95 -12.85 7.29
C THR A 128 3.09 -12.85 6.28
N GLN A 129 2.83 -13.24 5.03
CA GLN A 129 3.83 -13.25 3.97
C GLN A 129 4.07 -11.82 3.46
N ALA A 130 5.30 -11.35 3.59
CA ALA A 130 5.68 -10.04 3.04
C ALA A 130 5.71 -10.07 1.51
N VAL A 131 5.32 -8.95 0.90
CA VAL A 131 5.38 -8.72 -0.55
C VAL A 131 6.13 -7.42 -0.85
N THR A 132 6.59 -7.27 -2.09
CA THR A 132 7.28 -6.06 -2.56
C THR A 132 6.54 -5.44 -3.73
N ALA A 133 6.21 -4.15 -3.62
CA ALA A 133 5.62 -3.36 -4.70
C ALA A 133 6.71 -2.45 -5.31
N PRO A 134 7.25 -2.78 -6.51
CA PRO A 134 8.47 -2.14 -7.02
C PRO A 134 8.29 -0.68 -7.41
N HIS A 135 7.08 -0.26 -7.75
CA HIS A 135 6.79 1.12 -8.18
C HIS A 135 6.32 2.05 -7.06
N LEU A 136 6.28 1.54 -5.80
CA LEU A 136 5.82 2.29 -4.64
C LEU A 136 6.97 2.58 -3.66
N SER A 137 6.72 3.55 -2.78
CA SER A 137 7.53 3.90 -1.61
C SER A 137 6.61 4.30 -0.47
N VAL A 138 7.12 4.35 0.77
CA VAL A 138 6.37 4.86 1.93
C VAL A 138 5.83 6.26 1.64
N ALA A 139 6.66 7.15 1.08
CA ALA A 139 6.24 8.50 0.73
C ALA A 139 5.12 8.54 -0.32
N ALA A 140 5.14 7.60 -1.29
CA ALA A 140 4.15 7.56 -2.37
C ALA A 140 2.76 7.09 -1.91
N VAL A 141 2.69 6.30 -0.83
CA VAL A 141 1.42 5.75 -0.32
C VAL A 141 0.81 6.57 0.83
N LYS A 142 1.51 7.59 1.33
CA LYS A 142 0.97 8.49 2.36
C LYS A 142 -0.29 9.20 1.88
N GLY A 143 -1.30 9.23 2.74
CA GLY A 143 -2.60 9.83 2.42
C GLY A 143 -3.50 8.94 1.55
N HIS A 144 -3.14 7.67 1.38
CA HIS A 144 -3.89 6.71 0.57
C HIS A 144 -4.39 5.54 1.43
N ALA A 145 -5.51 4.95 1.00
CA ALA A 145 -6.03 3.74 1.63
C ALA A 145 -5.37 2.49 1.03
N ILE A 146 -5.03 1.56 1.90
CA ILE A 146 -4.62 0.19 1.55
C ILE A 146 -5.86 -0.68 1.64
N MET A 147 -6.24 -1.32 0.54
CA MET A 147 -7.49 -2.07 0.43
C MET A 147 -7.22 -3.55 0.17
N ILE A 148 -7.99 -4.40 0.85
CA ILE A 148 -8.03 -5.85 0.63
C ILE A 148 -9.41 -6.19 0.07
N HIS A 149 -9.42 -6.97 -1.02
CA HIS A 149 -10.62 -7.38 -1.74
C HIS A 149 -11.05 -8.82 -1.39
N ALA A 150 -12.30 -9.14 -1.62
CA ALA A 150 -12.85 -10.47 -1.36
C ALA A 150 -12.36 -11.53 -2.35
N GLY A 151 -12.17 -11.14 -3.60
CA GLY A 151 -11.65 -11.99 -4.67
C GLY A 151 -10.15 -11.85 -4.84
N GLY A 152 -9.58 -12.70 -5.69
CA GLY A 152 -8.18 -12.64 -6.08
C GLY A 152 -7.86 -11.47 -7.01
N ASP A 153 -6.72 -11.58 -7.68
CA ASP A 153 -6.29 -10.63 -8.70
C ASP A 153 -5.54 -11.38 -9.81
N ASN A 154 -6.02 -11.24 -11.04
CA ASN A 154 -5.40 -11.84 -12.22
C ASN A 154 -4.50 -10.85 -12.98
N TYR A 155 -4.27 -9.64 -12.43
CA TYR A 155 -3.46 -8.57 -13.00
C TYR A 155 -3.91 -8.13 -14.40
N SER A 156 -5.23 -8.16 -14.65
CA SER A 156 -5.81 -7.81 -15.94
C SER A 156 -7.22 -7.24 -15.76
N ASP A 157 -7.66 -6.42 -16.73
CA ASP A 157 -9.06 -5.97 -16.81
C ASP A 157 -9.99 -7.01 -17.48
N GLN A 158 -9.47 -8.18 -17.81
CA GLN A 158 -10.22 -9.27 -18.43
C GLN A 158 -10.00 -10.59 -17.68
N PRO A 159 -11.02 -11.46 -17.55
CA PRO A 159 -12.41 -11.30 -18.01
C PRO A 159 -13.26 -10.38 -17.12
N ALA A 160 -12.75 -9.98 -15.94
CA ALA A 160 -13.42 -9.06 -15.02
C ALA A 160 -12.54 -7.84 -14.77
N PRO A 161 -13.11 -6.63 -14.67
CA PRO A 161 -12.33 -5.42 -14.42
C PRO A 161 -11.57 -5.49 -13.10
N LEU A 162 -10.43 -4.78 -13.06
CA LEU A 162 -9.61 -4.62 -11.85
C LEU A 162 -9.19 -5.96 -11.22
N GLY A 163 -8.75 -6.91 -12.06
CA GLY A 163 -8.25 -8.21 -11.62
C GLY A 163 -9.31 -9.16 -11.08
N GLY A 164 -10.58 -8.76 -11.07
CA GLY A 164 -11.66 -9.55 -10.50
C GLY A 164 -11.76 -9.51 -8.97
N GLY A 165 -11.10 -8.55 -8.32
CA GLY A 165 -11.05 -8.41 -6.85
C GLY A 165 -12.41 -8.31 -6.16
N GLY A 166 -13.41 -7.74 -6.82
CA GLY A 166 -14.79 -7.68 -6.32
C GLY A 166 -14.95 -6.78 -5.07
N ALA A 167 -15.70 -7.26 -4.09
CA ALA A 167 -16.02 -6.50 -2.89
C ALA A 167 -14.77 -6.15 -2.06
N ARG A 168 -14.80 -5.02 -1.36
CA ARG A 168 -13.76 -4.58 -0.41
C ARG A 168 -14.10 -5.11 0.97
N ILE A 169 -13.16 -5.76 1.65
CA ILE A 169 -13.41 -6.46 2.93
C ILE A 169 -12.56 -5.93 4.09
N ALA A 170 -11.42 -5.31 3.79
CA ALA A 170 -10.59 -4.69 4.83
C ALA A 170 -9.83 -3.49 4.29
N CYS A 171 -9.53 -2.55 5.17
CA CYS A 171 -8.91 -1.27 4.80
C CYS A 171 -8.07 -0.70 5.94
N GLY A 172 -6.96 -0.05 5.59
CA GLY A 172 -6.16 0.79 6.46
C GLY A 172 -5.70 2.04 5.72
N VAL A 173 -5.28 3.10 6.42
CA VAL A 173 -4.81 4.35 5.81
C VAL A 173 -3.36 4.59 6.20
N ALA A 174 -2.48 4.75 5.20
CA ALA A 174 -1.11 5.23 5.38
C ALA A 174 -1.12 6.76 5.65
N ARG A 175 -0.29 7.25 6.62
CA ARG A 175 -0.34 8.62 7.15
C ARG A 175 1.03 9.29 7.20
#